data_a8ce22e0ea6b9f95fc55d4a5c1c054e5
#
_entry.id   a8ce22e0ea6b9f95fc55d4a5c1c054e5
#
_cell.length_a   1.000
_cell.length_b   1.000
_cell.length_c   1.000
_cell.angle_alpha   90.00
_cell.angle_beta   90.00
_cell.angle_gamma   90.00
#
_symmetry.space_group_name_H-M   'P 1'
#
loop_
_entity.id
_entity.type
_entity.pdbx_description
1 polymer ?
#
loop_
_entity_poly.entity_id
_entity_poly.type
_entity_poly.pdbx_seq_one_letter_code
_entity_poly.pdbx_strand_id
1 'polypeptide(L)'
;VRTSMSCVGAARCEQSNYDEARALRSVINSLLDDMHRPSLPYKMKFKFSGCANDCVNASHRSDFAVLGTWRDDIKVNQDEIKAKVAEIGRKGFNDQVVNMCPTRALSLNDDDTLEIDNKSCVRCMHCINVCTKALSPGDDKGVTILLGGKRTLKIGDLMGSCIVPFMKMESDEDFDALVELAQNCLEFFADNALEHERTGEMVDRIGLVNYLE
;
A
#
# COMPACT_ATOMS: atom_id res chain seq x y z
N VAL A 1 10.41 16.40 -9.83
CA VAL A 1 10.24 15.28 -8.90
C VAL A 1 11.06 15.51 -7.64
N ARG A 2 10.54 15.16 -6.47
CA ARG A 2 11.25 15.25 -5.17
C ARG A 2 11.78 13.87 -4.76
N THR A 3 12.61 13.84 -3.71
CA THR A 3 13.15 12.60 -3.14
C THR A 3 12.07 11.55 -2.93
N SER A 4 12.19 10.47 -3.65
CA SER A 4 11.35 9.29 -3.54
C SER A 4 11.99 8.29 -2.58
N MET A 5 11.21 7.39 -2.01
CA MET A 5 11.72 6.39 -1.07
C MET A 5 10.91 5.10 -1.11
N SER A 6 11.56 4.00 -0.79
CA SER A 6 10.91 2.72 -0.46
C SER A 6 11.13 2.37 1.01
N CYS A 7 10.34 1.43 1.53
CA CYS A 7 10.67 0.78 2.80
C CYS A 7 11.84 -0.21 2.60
N VAL A 8 12.29 -0.85 3.68
CA VAL A 8 13.37 -1.85 3.61
C VAL A 8 12.96 -3.11 2.86
N GLY A 9 11.68 -3.43 2.85
CA GLY A 9 10.95 -4.43 2.10
C GLY A 9 11.63 -5.77 1.92
N ALA A 10 11.57 -6.28 0.70
CA ALA A 10 12.06 -7.63 0.35
C ALA A 10 13.52 -7.89 0.74
N ALA A 11 14.34 -6.86 0.92
CA ALA A 11 15.72 -7.01 1.38
C ALA A 11 15.84 -7.55 2.82
N ARG A 12 14.85 -7.28 3.70
CA ARG A 12 14.90 -7.62 5.13
C ARG A 12 13.56 -7.91 5.79
N CYS A 13 12.44 -7.71 5.11
CA CYS A 13 11.10 -7.79 5.69
C CYS A 13 10.31 -8.94 5.07
N GLU A 14 9.90 -9.91 5.89
CA GLU A 14 9.10 -11.06 5.47
C GLU A 14 7.67 -10.68 5.05
N GLN A 15 7.22 -9.48 5.44
CA GLN A 15 5.89 -8.97 5.14
C GLN A 15 5.78 -8.30 3.77
N SER A 16 6.88 -8.18 3.02
CA SER A 16 6.85 -7.55 1.70
C SER A 16 6.13 -8.43 0.68
N ASN A 17 5.29 -7.81 -0.14
CA ASN A 17 4.50 -8.50 -1.16
C ASN A 17 5.07 -8.31 -2.58
N TYR A 18 6.10 -7.47 -2.75
CA TYR A 18 6.77 -7.25 -4.04
C TYR A 18 8.19 -6.67 -3.80
N ASP A 19 8.99 -6.51 -4.86
CA ASP A 19 10.31 -5.85 -4.78
C ASP A 19 10.15 -4.33 -4.94
N GLU A 20 9.91 -3.64 -3.82
CA GLU A 20 9.73 -2.18 -3.78
C GLU A 20 11.02 -1.40 -4.06
N ALA A 21 12.19 -1.98 -3.81
CA ALA A 21 13.46 -1.34 -4.13
C ALA A 21 13.70 -1.33 -5.65
N ARG A 22 13.32 -2.42 -6.33
CA ARG A 22 13.32 -2.49 -7.79
C ARG A 22 12.31 -1.50 -8.37
N ALA A 23 11.06 -1.50 -7.86
CA ALA A 23 10.02 -0.58 -8.31
C ALA A 23 10.45 0.89 -8.19
N LEU A 24 11.00 1.28 -7.02
CA LEU A 24 11.57 2.61 -6.81
C LEU A 24 12.63 2.94 -7.85
N ARG A 25 13.59 2.03 -8.08
CA ARG A 25 14.69 2.25 -9.02
C ARG A 25 14.18 2.41 -10.45
N SER A 26 13.27 1.54 -10.90
CA SER A 26 12.70 1.59 -12.25
C SER A 26 11.98 2.92 -12.49
N VAL A 27 11.09 3.32 -11.60
CA VAL A 27 10.36 4.59 -11.72
C VAL A 27 11.29 5.79 -11.63
N ILE A 28 12.24 5.83 -10.70
CA ILE A 28 13.13 7.00 -10.55
C ILE A 28 14.09 7.12 -11.72
N ASN A 29 14.61 6.02 -12.25
CA ASN A 29 15.47 6.05 -13.42
C ASN A 29 14.74 6.60 -14.66
N SER A 30 13.45 6.33 -14.81
CA SER A 30 12.64 6.87 -15.91
C SER A 30 12.33 8.37 -15.78
N LEU A 31 12.44 8.91 -14.54
CA LEU A 31 12.11 10.32 -14.21
C LEU A 31 13.36 11.17 -13.88
N LEU A 32 14.57 10.73 -14.25
CA LEU A 32 15.82 11.41 -13.89
C LEU A 32 15.89 12.85 -14.41
N ASP A 33 15.41 13.09 -15.62
CA ASP A 33 15.42 14.43 -16.23
C ASP A 33 14.52 15.41 -15.46
N ASP A 34 13.39 14.94 -14.93
CA ASP A 34 12.47 15.74 -14.12
C ASP A 34 12.98 16.00 -12.68
N MET A 35 14.00 15.28 -12.24
CA MET A 35 14.63 15.49 -10.94
C MET A 35 15.65 16.62 -10.96
N HIS A 36 16.31 16.87 -12.10
CA HIS A 36 17.43 17.83 -12.21
C HIS A 36 16.97 19.28 -12.36
N ARG A 37 15.78 19.51 -12.86
CA ARG A 37 15.24 20.86 -13.11
C ARG A 37 13.81 20.96 -12.57
N PRO A 38 13.39 22.10 -12.05
CA PRO A 38 11.99 22.32 -11.66
C PRO A 38 11.14 22.46 -12.94
N SER A 39 10.76 21.33 -13.54
CA SER A 39 9.92 21.25 -14.74
C SER A 39 8.43 21.22 -14.40
N LEU A 40 8.09 20.98 -13.13
CA LEU A 40 6.72 20.80 -12.68
C LEU A 40 6.18 22.04 -11.95
N PRO A 41 4.87 22.34 -12.03
CA PRO A 41 4.23 23.45 -11.31
C PRO A 41 4.48 23.40 -9.80
N TYR A 42 4.59 22.21 -9.24
CA TYR A 42 5.00 21.99 -7.85
C TYR A 42 5.64 20.60 -7.67
N LYS A 43 6.03 20.26 -6.44
CA LYS A 43 6.70 19.01 -6.12
C LYS A 43 5.76 17.80 -6.24
N MET A 44 6.25 16.74 -6.87
CA MET A 44 5.64 15.42 -6.89
C MET A 44 6.56 14.40 -6.20
N LYS A 45 6.00 13.52 -5.38
CA LYS A 45 6.72 12.52 -4.57
C LYS A 45 6.17 11.14 -4.84
N PHE A 46 7.08 10.18 -5.01
CA PHE A 46 6.78 8.76 -5.17
C PHE A 46 7.25 8.00 -3.95
N LYS A 47 6.42 7.11 -3.41
CA LYS A 47 6.81 6.24 -2.29
C LYS A 47 6.28 4.83 -2.48
N PHE A 48 7.09 3.87 -2.03
CA PHE A 48 6.89 2.45 -2.25
C PHE A 48 6.94 1.71 -0.90
N SER A 49 5.82 1.17 -0.47
CA SER A 49 5.68 0.35 0.73
C SER A 49 5.45 -1.10 0.36
N GLY A 50 6.23 -2.03 0.91
CA GLY A 50 6.14 -3.46 0.60
C GLY A 50 4.85 -4.14 1.09
N CYS A 51 4.09 -3.51 1.97
CA CYS A 51 2.83 -4.04 2.52
C CYS A 51 1.95 -2.93 3.12
N ALA A 52 0.74 -3.29 3.58
CA ALA A 52 -0.24 -2.37 4.15
C ALA A 52 0.18 -1.73 5.50
N ASN A 53 1.28 -2.17 6.13
CA ASN A 53 1.84 -1.48 7.31
C ASN A 53 2.37 -0.08 6.98
N ASP A 54 2.62 0.20 5.72
CA ASP A 54 2.99 1.51 5.16
C ASP A 54 4.09 2.24 5.95
N CYS A 55 5.20 1.55 6.23
CA CYS A 55 6.29 2.04 7.09
C CYS A 55 6.92 3.36 6.62
N VAL A 56 6.79 3.71 5.35
CA VAL A 56 7.27 4.99 4.80
C VAL A 56 6.18 6.05 4.67
N ASN A 57 4.98 5.76 5.18
CA ASN A 57 3.82 6.64 5.09
C ASN A 57 3.54 7.07 3.63
N ALA A 58 3.45 6.12 2.72
CA ALA A 58 3.21 6.38 1.32
C ALA A 58 1.79 6.92 1.10
N SER A 59 0.79 6.29 1.72
CA SER A 59 -0.64 6.55 1.52
C SER A 59 -1.06 8.00 1.78
N HIS A 60 -0.42 8.70 2.74
CA HIS A 60 -0.81 10.06 3.14
C HIS A 60 0.35 11.08 3.10
N ARG A 61 1.52 10.70 2.56
CA ARG A 61 2.69 11.61 2.46
C ARG A 61 3.34 11.63 1.09
N SER A 62 2.77 10.94 0.10
CA SER A 62 3.25 10.99 -1.28
C SER A 62 2.12 11.29 -2.26
N ASP A 63 2.48 11.87 -3.38
CA ASP A 63 1.56 12.19 -4.46
C ASP A 63 1.21 10.92 -5.24
N PHE A 64 2.17 10.00 -5.37
CA PHE A 64 2.00 8.67 -5.95
C PHE A 64 2.50 7.64 -4.94
N ALA A 65 1.63 6.76 -4.49
CA ALA A 65 1.91 5.74 -3.48
C ALA A 65 1.68 4.33 -4.03
N VAL A 66 2.66 3.45 -3.84
CA VAL A 66 2.58 2.03 -4.18
C VAL A 66 2.63 1.22 -2.89
N LEU A 67 1.57 0.45 -2.63
CA LEU A 67 1.43 -0.35 -1.41
C LEU A 67 1.28 -1.82 -1.77
N GLY A 68 2.18 -2.64 -1.27
CA GLY A 68 2.09 -4.10 -1.44
C GLY A 68 0.82 -4.67 -0.83
N THR A 69 0.18 -5.57 -1.56
CA THR A 69 -1.05 -6.25 -1.18
C THR A 69 -1.08 -7.65 -1.80
N TRP A 70 -2.14 -8.39 -1.56
CA TRP A 70 -2.44 -9.68 -2.22
C TRP A 70 -3.94 -9.76 -2.51
N ARG A 71 -4.36 -10.64 -3.40
CA ARG A 71 -5.75 -10.73 -3.85
C ARG A 71 -6.49 -11.95 -3.33
N ASP A 72 -5.79 -13.07 -3.21
CA ASP A 72 -6.32 -14.33 -2.70
C ASP A 72 -6.49 -14.38 -1.17
N ASP A 73 -6.73 -15.55 -0.61
CA ASP A 73 -7.02 -15.75 0.80
C ASP A 73 -5.77 -15.65 1.69
N ILE A 74 -5.94 -15.16 2.91
CA ILE A 74 -4.91 -15.24 3.96
C ILE A 74 -4.62 -16.72 4.25
N LYS A 75 -3.34 -17.08 4.28
CA LYS A 75 -2.89 -18.41 4.68
C LYS A 75 -2.94 -18.56 6.19
N VAL A 76 -3.51 -19.65 6.66
CA VAL A 76 -3.70 -19.93 8.09
C VAL A 76 -3.05 -21.26 8.45
N ASN A 77 -2.14 -21.23 9.42
CA ASN A 77 -1.64 -22.41 10.11
C ASN A 77 -2.40 -22.59 11.42
N GLN A 78 -3.36 -23.51 11.45
CA GLN A 78 -4.25 -23.72 12.59
C GLN A 78 -3.51 -24.24 13.84
N ASP A 79 -2.44 -24.99 13.69
CA ASP A 79 -1.66 -25.48 14.83
C ASP A 79 -0.94 -24.33 15.56
N GLU A 80 -0.41 -23.37 14.81
CA GLU A 80 0.19 -22.14 15.35
C GLU A 80 -0.86 -21.20 15.94
N ILE A 81 -2.11 -21.19 15.42
CA ILE A 81 -3.23 -20.46 16.03
C ILE A 81 -3.54 -21.05 17.40
N LYS A 82 -3.70 -22.39 17.51
CA LYS A 82 -3.94 -23.07 18.78
C LYS A 82 -2.81 -22.83 19.77
N ALA A 83 -1.57 -22.87 19.33
CA ALA A 83 -0.41 -22.55 20.16
C ALA A 83 -0.47 -21.11 20.68
N LYS A 84 -0.83 -20.15 19.83
CA LYS A 84 -0.99 -18.74 20.22
C LYS A 84 -2.15 -18.54 21.19
N VAL A 85 -3.28 -19.21 21.00
CA VAL A 85 -4.43 -19.19 21.93
C VAL A 85 -4.02 -19.78 23.28
N ALA A 86 -3.24 -20.87 23.30
CA ALA A 86 -2.72 -21.44 24.55
C ALA A 86 -1.76 -20.49 25.30
N GLU A 87 -0.96 -19.70 24.54
CA GLU A 87 0.00 -18.73 25.09
C GLU A 87 -0.72 -17.56 25.79
N ILE A 88 -1.69 -16.93 25.14
CA ILE A 88 -2.31 -15.67 25.61
C ILE A 88 -3.73 -15.84 26.14
N GLY A 89 -4.29 -17.04 26.07
CA GLY A 89 -5.67 -17.38 26.44
C GLY A 89 -6.70 -16.93 25.40
N ARG A 90 -7.85 -17.61 25.32
CA ARG A 90 -8.95 -17.28 24.37
C ARG A 90 -9.39 -15.82 24.47
N LYS A 91 -9.54 -15.30 25.71
CA LYS A 91 -9.91 -13.90 25.90
C LYS A 91 -8.86 -12.96 25.31
N GLY A 92 -7.58 -13.19 25.60
CA GLY A 92 -6.48 -12.39 25.08
C GLY A 92 -6.40 -12.44 23.54
N PHE A 93 -6.62 -13.61 22.95
CA PHE A 93 -6.65 -13.76 21.49
C PHE A 93 -7.83 -12.99 20.87
N ASN A 94 -9.02 -13.11 21.44
CA ASN A 94 -10.18 -12.33 20.98
C ASN A 94 -9.93 -10.83 21.09
N ASP A 95 -9.39 -10.34 22.21
CA ASP A 95 -9.17 -8.90 22.42
C ASP A 95 -8.07 -8.33 21.50
N GLN A 96 -7.00 -9.10 21.23
CA GLN A 96 -5.85 -8.61 20.46
C GLN A 96 -5.94 -8.88 18.95
N VAL A 97 -6.71 -9.89 18.53
CA VAL A 97 -6.76 -10.32 17.12
C VAL A 97 -8.17 -10.17 16.55
N VAL A 98 -9.15 -10.87 17.11
CA VAL A 98 -10.51 -10.96 16.55
C VAL A 98 -11.22 -9.61 16.62
N ASN A 99 -11.29 -9.02 17.84
CA ASN A 99 -11.99 -7.75 18.07
C ASN A 99 -11.31 -6.54 17.44
N MET A 100 -10.02 -6.67 17.09
CA MET A 100 -9.27 -5.61 16.40
C MET A 100 -9.44 -5.64 14.88
N CYS A 101 -10.15 -6.62 14.34
CA CYS A 101 -10.44 -6.67 12.91
C CYS A 101 -11.43 -5.55 12.54
N PRO A 102 -11.06 -4.60 11.66
CA PRO A 102 -11.89 -3.44 11.34
C PRO A 102 -13.19 -3.82 10.62
N THR A 103 -13.20 -4.94 9.91
CA THR A 103 -14.37 -5.44 9.18
C THR A 103 -15.04 -6.64 9.85
N ARG A 104 -14.55 -7.05 11.04
CA ARG A 104 -15.04 -8.22 11.77
C ARG A 104 -15.01 -9.51 10.94
N ALA A 105 -14.01 -9.65 10.09
CA ALA A 105 -13.82 -10.78 9.21
C ALA A 105 -13.23 -12.03 9.92
N LEU A 106 -12.94 -11.96 11.23
CA LEU A 106 -12.31 -13.02 12.00
C LEU A 106 -13.27 -13.60 13.03
N SER A 107 -13.29 -14.92 13.19
CA SER A 107 -13.97 -15.63 14.28
C SER A 107 -13.10 -16.76 14.82
N LEU A 108 -13.10 -16.92 16.15
CA LEU A 108 -12.41 -18.02 16.84
C LEU A 108 -13.45 -19.08 17.23
N ASN A 109 -13.32 -20.27 16.68
CA ASN A 109 -14.20 -21.41 16.94
C ASN A 109 -13.92 -22.02 18.33
N ASP A 110 -14.83 -22.90 18.80
CA ASP A 110 -14.73 -23.52 20.13
C ASP A 110 -13.52 -24.47 20.26
N ASP A 111 -13.02 -25.00 19.18
CA ASP A 111 -11.83 -25.85 19.07
C ASP A 111 -10.52 -25.08 18.90
N ASP A 112 -10.54 -23.76 19.14
CA ASP A 112 -9.41 -22.83 18.98
C ASP A 112 -8.88 -22.69 17.53
N THR A 113 -9.70 -23.02 16.53
CA THR A 113 -9.40 -22.73 15.14
C THR A 113 -9.88 -21.33 14.75
N LEU A 114 -9.11 -20.65 13.87
CA LEU A 114 -9.46 -19.34 13.35
C LEU A 114 -10.15 -19.48 11.99
N GLU A 115 -11.31 -18.86 11.86
CA GLU A 115 -12.00 -18.70 10.58
C GLU A 115 -11.88 -17.26 10.08
N ILE A 116 -11.68 -17.08 8.78
CA ILE A 116 -11.51 -15.78 8.14
C ILE A 116 -12.49 -15.65 6.97
N ASP A 117 -13.39 -14.67 7.04
CA ASP A 117 -14.16 -14.25 5.88
C ASP A 117 -13.28 -13.38 4.97
N ASN A 118 -12.60 -14.03 4.01
CA ASN A 118 -11.70 -13.35 3.09
C ASN A 118 -12.40 -12.36 2.15
N LYS A 119 -13.72 -12.46 1.96
CA LYS A 119 -14.50 -11.51 1.16
C LYS A 119 -14.67 -10.17 1.88
N SER A 120 -14.83 -10.21 3.19
CA SER A 120 -14.93 -9.02 4.04
C SER A 120 -13.57 -8.49 4.51
N CYS A 121 -12.48 -9.22 4.25
CA CYS A 121 -11.13 -8.85 4.67
C CYS A 121 -10.58 -7.68 3.83
N VAL A 122 -10.21 -6.58 4.49
CA VAL A 122 -9.59 -5.40 3.85
C VAL A 122 -8.07 -5.45 3.82
N ARG A 123 -7.46 -6.57 4.14
CA ARG A 123 -6.00 -6.82 4.07
C ARG A 123 -5.15 -5.81 4.87
N CYS A 124 -5.67 -5.35 6.00
CA CYS A 124 -4.99 -4.36 6.87
C CYS A 124 -3.75 -4.91 7.59
N MET A 125 -3.51 -6.22 7.52
CA MET A 125 -2.38 -6.96 8.13
C MET A 125 -2.33 -7.00 9.65
N HIS A 126 -3.29 -6.45 10.39
CA HIS A 126 -3.24 -6.45 11.86
C HIS A 126 -3.11 -7.86 12.43
N CYS A 127 -3.98 -8.80 12.01
CA CYS A 127 -3.93 -10.19 12.47
C CYS A 127 -2.61 -10.89 12.11
N ILE A 128 -2.07 -10.65 10.91
CA ILE A 128 -0.78 -11.19 10.47
C ILE A 128 0.36 -10.66 11.35
N ASN A 129 0.35 -9.37 11.69
CA ASN A 129 1.37 -8.75 12.55
C ASN A 129 1.36 -9.30 13.98
N VAL A 130 0.20 -9.68 14.51
CA VAL A 130 0.08 -10.28 15.85
C VAL A 130 0.42 -11.78 15.84
N CYS A 131 0.06 -12.48 14.76
CA CYS A 131 0.19 -13.93 14.60
C CYS A 131 1.17 -14.29 13.46
N THR A 132 2.39 -13.76 13.50
CA THR A 132 3.37 -13.84 12.40
C THR A 132 3.77 -15.26 12.00
N LYS A 133 3.67 -16.25 12.90
CA LYS A 133 3.93 -17.66 12.61
C LYS A 133 2.71 -18.38 12.06
N ALA A 134 1.52 -17.92 12.44
CA ALA A 134 0.25 -18.56 12.13
C ALA A 134 -0.42 -18.03 10.88
N LEU A 135 -0.20 -16.76 10.55
CA LEU A 135 -0.88 -16.07 9.45
C LEU A 135 0.14 -15.44 8.50
N SER A 136 -0.13 -15.56 7.21
CA SER A 136 0.67 -14.88 6.17
C SER A 136 -0.21 -14.43 5.01
N PRO A 137 0.25 -13.43 4.23
CA PRO A 137 -0.42 -13.02 2.99
C PRO A 137 -0.62 -14.20 2.04
N GLY A 138 -1.60 -14.11 1.17
CA GLY A 138 -1.80 -15.05 0.07
C GLY A 138 -0.65 -15.08 -0.93
N ASP A 139 -0.79 -15.91 -1.97
CA ASP A 139 0.23 -16.08 -3.01
C ASP A 139 0.08 -15.11 -4.18
N ASP A 140 -1.16 -14.69 -4.48
CA ASP A 140 -1.44 -13.74 -5.57
C ASP A 140 -1.09 -12.31 -5.13
N LYS A 141 0.21 -12.05 -5.08
CA LYS A 141 0.81 -10.81 -4.59
C LYS A 141 0.86 -9.73 -5.67
N GLY A 142 0.78 -8.48 -5.25
CA GLY A 142 0.84 -7.33 -6.12
C GLY A 142 0.81 -6.03 -5.33
N VAL A 143 0.33 -4.97 -5.95
CA VAL A 143 0.28 -3.64 -5.34
C VAL A 143 -1.07 -2.96 -5.55
N THR A 144 -1.43 -2.10 -4.60
CA THR A 144 -2.46 -1.07 -4.75
C THR A 144 -1.77 0.26 -5.01
N ILE A 145 -2.28 1.06 -5.94
CA ILE A 145 -1.73 2.38 -6.25
C ILE A 145 -2.71 3.46 -5.82
N LEU A 146 -2.20 4.40 -5.01
CA LEU A 146 -2.96 5.56 -4.54
C LEU A 146 -2.33 6.85 -5.08
N LEU A 147 -3.17 7.84 -5.36
CA LEU A 147 -2.77 9.15 -5.87
C LEU A 147 -3.26 10.27 -4.96
N GLY A 148 -2.44 11.30 -4.78
CA GLY A 148 -2.84 12.56 -4.16
C GLY A 148 -2.66 12.64 -2.65
N GLY A 149 -1.95 11.70 -2.02
CA GLY A 149 -1.65 11.77 -0.59
C GLY A 149 -0.85 13.03 -0.23
N LYS A 150 -1.26 13.75 0.83
CA LYS A 150 -0.64 15.00 1.27
C LYS A 150 -0.77 15.19 2.77
N ARG A 151 0.32 15.62 3.40
CA ARG A 151 0.28 16.06 4.79
C ARG A 151 0.86 17.46 4.91
N THR A 152 0.08 18.37 5.48
CA THR A 152 0.52 19.75 5.77
C THR A 152 0.02 20.20 7.13
N LEU A 153 0.69 21.22 7.71
CA LEU A 153 0.24 21.83 8.96
C LEU A 153 -1.13 22.55 8.85
N LYS A 154 -1.48 22.98 7.65
CA LYS A 154 -2.72 23.77 7.42
C LYS A 154 -3.96 22.89 7.32
N ILE A 155 -3.87 21.73 6.64
CA ILE A 155 -5.03 20.89 6.33
C ILE A 155 -4.96 19.49 6.96
N GLY A 156 -3.89 19.18 7.71
CA GLY A 156 -3.68 17.86 8.26
C GLY A 156 -3.26 16.83 7.21
N ASP A 157 -3.78 15.61 7.33
CA ASP A 157 -3.51 14.50 6.42
C ASP A 157 -4.65 14.34 5.40
N LEU A 158 -4.28 14.28 4.12
CA LEU A 158 -5.13 13.86 3.02
C LEU A 158 -4.62 12.50 2.53
N MET A 159 -5.45 11.48 2.58
CA MET A 159 -5.11 10.17 2.03
C MET A 159 -5.20 10.20 0.51
N GLY A 160 -4.30 9.43 -0.14
CA GLY A 160 -4.39 9.21 -1.58
C GLY A 160 -5.66 8.43 -1.95
N SER A 161 -6.26 8.80 -3.07
CA SER A 161 -7.36 8.06 -3.68
C SER A 161 -6.83 6.83 -4.41
N CYS A 162 -7.53 5.70 -4.31
CA CYS A 162 -7.16 4.48 -5.02
C CYS A 162 -7.44 4.65 -6.52
N ILE A 163 -6.39 4.59 -7.34
CA ILE A 163 -6.50 4.62 -8.80
C ILE A 163 -6.34 3.23 -9.42
N VAL A 164 -5.56 2.35 -8.80
CA VAL A 164 -5.43 0.95 -9.22
C VAL A 164 -5.60 0.06 -7.97
N PRO A 165 -6.72 -0.67 -7.84
CA PRO A 165 -6.96 -1.54 -6.67
C PRO A 165 -5.96 -2.69 -6.55
N PHE A 166 -5.57 -3.26 -7.69
CA PHE A 166 -4.59 -4.34 -7.76
C PHE A 166 -3.85 -4.33 -9.09
N MET A 167 -2.52 -4.35 -9.03
CA MET A 167 -1.61 -4.58 -10.15
C MET A 167 -0.61 -5.67 -9.75
N LYS A 168 -0.41 -6.67 -10.59
CA LYS A 168 0.59 -7.71 -10.37
C LYS A 168 1.99 -7.11 -10.43
N MET A 169 2.96 -7.69 -9.70
CA MET A 169 4.34 -7.17 -9.64
C MET A 169 5.34 -8.32 -9.55
N GLU A 170 5.35 -9.18 -10.58
CA GLU A 170 6.21 -10.35 -10.66
C GLU A 170 7.16 -10.31 -11.86
N SER A 171 6.63 -9.94 -13.04
CA SER A 171 7.38 -9.94 -14.30
C SER A 171 8.01 -8.57 -14.61
N ASP A 172 8.92 -8.53 -15.57
CA ASP A 172 9.52 -7.28 -16.06
C ASP A 172 8.47 -6.36 -16.66
N GLU A 173 7.50 -6.92 -17.37
CA GLU A 173 6.37 -6.20 -17.97
C GLU A 173 5.50 -5.52 -16.92
N ASP A 174 5.33 -6.12 -15.73
CA ASP A 174 4.58 -5.50 -14.63
C ASP A 174 5.29 -4.24 -14.10
N PHE A 175 6.64 -4.30 -14.00
CA PHE A 175 7.42 -3.12 -13.60
C PHE A 175 7.42 -2.04 -14.68
N ASP A 176 7.43 -2.41 -15.96
CA ASP A 176 7.34 -1.47 -17.08
C ASP A 176 5.96 -0.79 -17.10
N ALA A 177 4.88 -1.53 -16.87
CA ALA A 177 3.53 -0.98 -16.72
C ALA A 177 3.42 0.00 -15.54
N LEU A 178 4.09 -0.28 -14.42
CA LEU A 178 4.14 0.65 -13.29
C LEU A 178 4.91 1.94 -13.65
N VAL A 179 5.99 1.82 -14.41
CA VAL A 179 6.78 2.98 -14.90
C VAL A 179 5.92 3.84 -15.82
N GLU A 180 5.24 3.23 -16.77
CA GLU A 180 4.34 3.93 -17.71
C GLU A 180 3.23 4.67 -16.95
N LEU A 181 2.58 4.00 -16.01
CA LEU A 181 1.56 4.64 -15.17
C LEU A 181 2.12 5.83 -14.38
N ALA A 182 3.32 5.69 -13.82
CA ALA A 182 3.97 6.76 -13.06
C ALA A 182 4.32 7.97 -13.94
N GLN A 183 4.77 7.73 -15.18
CA GLN A 183 5.04 8.77 -16.19
C GLN A 183 3.74 9.47 -16.59
N ASN A 184 2.69 8.73 -16.93
CA ASN A 184 1.38 9.29 -17.29
C ASN A 184 0.82 10.17 -16.15
N CYS A 185 0.94 9.72 -14.89
CA CYS A 185 0.54 10.53 -13.74
C CYS A 185 1.35 11.80 -13.60
N LEU A 186 2.66 11.76 -13.90
CA LEU A 186 3.52 12.93 -13.85
C LEU A 186 3.19 13.93 -14.96
N GLU A 187 3.01 13.45 -16.19
CA GLU A 187 2.64 14.27 -17.35
C GLU A 187 1.28 14.95 -17.13
N PHE A 188 0.29 14.19 -16.69
CA PHE A 188 -1.02 14.77 -16.35
C PHE A 188 -0.92 15.85 -15.27
N PHE A 189 -0.08 15.62 -14.26
CA PHE A 189 0.18 16.63 -13.23
C PHE A 189 0.90 17.86 -13.80
N ALA A 190 1.86 17.68 -14.69
CA ALA A 190 2.58 18.78 -15.32
C ALA A 190 1.66 19.69 -16.13
N ASP A 191 0.70 19.09 -16.87
CA ASP A 191 -0.18 19.79 -17.80
C ASP A 191 -1.37 20.46 -17.08
N ASN A 192 -1.85 19.91 -15.96
CA ASN A 192 -3.11 20.32 -15.36
C ASN A 192 -2.97 21.01 -14.00
N ALA A 193 -1.84 20.87 -13.29
CA ALA A 193 -1.67 21.47 -11.98
C ALA A 193 -1.42 22.97 -12.07
N LEU A 194 -2.01 23.72 -11.15
CA LEU A 194 -1.74 25.14 -10.96
C LEU A 194 -0.43 25.34 -10.21
N GLU A 195 0.11 26.57 -10.26
CA GLU A 195 1.33 26.93 -9.54
C GLU A 195 1.15 26.68 -8.03
N HIS A 196 2.10 25.94 -7.44
CA HIS A 196 2.08 25.51 -6.02
C HIS A 196 0.95 24.54 -5.63
N GLU A 197 0.20 23.99 -6.57
CA GLU A 197 -0.83 22.99 -6.33
C GLU A 197 -0.20 21.59 -6.21
N ARG A 198 -0.65 20.81 -5.23
CA ARG A 198 -0.27 19.40 -5.07
C ARG A 198 -1.22 18.50 -5.84
N THR A 199 -0.76 17.30 -6.21
CA THR A 199 -1.55 16.31 -6.97
C THR A 199 -2.93 16.05 -6.35
N GLY A 200 -3.01 15.89 -5.03
CA GLY A 200 -4.29 15.69 -4.36
C GLY A 200 -5.24 16.89 -4.47
N GLU A 201 -4.72 18.12 -4.39
CA GLU A 201 -5.51 19.34 -4.58
C GLU A 201 -5.99 19.47 -6.03
N MET A 202 -5.14 19.12 -6.98
CA MET A 202 -5.49 19.09 -8.40
C MET A 202 -6.63 18.08 -8.66
N VAL A 203 -6.49 16.85 -8.14
CA VAL A 203 -7.53 15.81 -8.28
C VAL A 203 -8.84 16.23 -7.62
N ASP A 204 -8.82 16.89 -6.46
CA ASP A 204 -10.03 17.44 -5.82
C ASP A 204 -10.69 18.53 -6.68
N ARG A 205 -9.89 19.36 -7.35
CA ARG A 205 -10.38 20.45 -8.21
C ARG A 205 -10.98 19.96 -9.53
N ILE A 206 -10.30 19.03 -10.22
CA ILE A 206 -10.76 18.53 -11.54
C ILE A 206 -11.71 17.34 -11.43
N GLY A 207 -11.72 16.65 -10.31
CA GLY A 207 -12.46 15.40 -10.06
C GLY A 207 -11.68 14.16 -10.45
N LEU A 208 -11.77 13.12 -9.61
CA LEU A 208 -11.06 11.84 -9.84
C LEU A 208 -11.50 11.15 -11.14
N VAL A 209 -12.77 11.25 -11.52
CA VAL A 209 -13.30 10.64 -12.76
C VAL A 209 -12.60 11.22 -13.97
N ASN A 210 -12.51 12.56 -14.07
CA ASN A 210 -11.83 13.23 -15.18
C ASN A 210 -10.31 12.97 -15.22
N TYR A 211 -9.73 12.54 -14.08
CA TYR A 211 -8.34 12.11 -14.01
C TYR A 211 -8.14 10.70 -14.57
N LEU A 212 -9.15 9.83 -14.44
CA LEU A 212 -9.08 8.42 -14.86
C LEU A 212 -9.52 8.18 -16.31
N GLU A 213 -10.16 9.15 -16.95
CA GLU A 213 -10.53 9.16 -18.39
C GLU A 213 -9.35 9.61 -19.27
#